data_267df8c529b22ca9d9196c8b13eec3df
#
_entry.id   267df8c529b22ca9d9196c8b13eec3df
#
_cell.length_a   1.000
_cell.length_b   1.000
_cell.length_c   1.000
_cell.angle_alpha   90.00
_cell.angle_beta   90.00
_cell.angle_gamma   90.00
#
_symmetry.space_group_name_H-M   'P 1'
#
loop_
_entity.id
_entity.type
_entity.pdbx_description
1 polymer ?
#
loop_
_entity_poly.entity_id
_entity_poly.type
_entity_poly.pdbx_seq_one_letter_code
_entity_poly.pdbx_strand_id
1 'polypeptide(L)'
;MVVINQLLLMTLRKLLTTVLVIGHEKGHDTTSRIEHTFGMPRPEGYRKAQRLMKLAEDFDIPVISFVDTPGAYPGVGAEQRGQSEAIAKTTECCLSLGVPIVVVIIGEGGSGGAVAIGTGNTVLMLENSIYSVISPEGCSSILWKDNSKTVEAASALKLTADDMLKIDVIDKIIPEPIGGAHRNQHKAIQDVGDAIEENLKFLSNQHGNDLKHARQERYLQIGRSGLFSDKTTAANSVLDEKFGKVKKRKNLKLSLIVKLLFSLTIIALITGFLLYFFR
;
A
#
# COMPACT_ATOMS: atom_id res chain seq x y z
N MET A 1 1.06 7.16 -17.31
CA MET A 1 0.16 7.88 -16.43
C MET A 1 -1.19 8.01 -17.07
N VAL A 2 -2.16 7.75 -16.35
CA VAL A 2 -3.60 7.60 -16.42
C VAL A 2 -4.28 8.24 -17.63
N VAL A 3 -4.70 7.39 -18.54
CA VAL A 3 -5.92 7.63 -19.32
C VAL A 3 -6.97 6.68 -18.74
N ILE A 4 -7.96 7.23 -18.06
CA ILE A 4 -9.10 6.46 -17.59
C ILE A 4 -10.01 6.25 -18.78
N ASN A 5 -10.35 5.00 -19.05
CA ASN A 5 -11.32 4.66 -20.09
C ASN A 5 -12.61 5.48 -19.85
N GLN A 6 -13.14 6.12 -20.90
CA GLN A 6 -14.37 6.94 -20.82
C GLN A 6 -15.54 6.19 -20.17
N LEU A 7 -15.60 4.88 -20.34
CA LEU A 7 -16.64 4.03 -19.77
C LEU A 7 -16.51 3.95 -18.22
N LEU A 8 -15.29 3.85 -17.69
CA LEU A 8 -15.04 3.89 -16.26
C LEU A 8 -15.38 5.25 -15.67
N LEU A 9 -15.05 6.34 -16.37
CA LEU A 9 -15.46 7.70 -15.99
C LEU A 9 -16.97 7.86 -15.95
N MET A 10 -17.72 7.24 -16.91
CA MET A 10 -19.18 7.26 -16.92
C MET A 10 -19.76 6.50 -15.72
N THR A 11 -19.16 5.40 -15.32
CA THR A 11 -19.58 4.63 -14.13
C THR A 11 -19.27 5.39 -12.84
N LEU A 12 -18.10 6.00 -12.75
CA LEU A 12 -17.70 6.84 -11.61
C LEU A 12 -18.52 8.14 -11.51
N ARG A 13 -19.14 8.63 -12.62
CA ARG A 13 -20.08 9.76 -12.56
C ARG A 13 -21.35 9.47 -11.78
N LYS A 14 -21.68 8.21 -11.50
CA LYS A 14 -22.74 7.85 -10.55
C LYS A 14 -22.37 8.13 -9.10
N LEU A 15 -21.09 8.23 -8.79
CA LEU A 15 -20.64 8.74 -7.50
C LEU A 15 -21.08 10.20 -7.40
N LEU A 16 -21.92 10.51 -6.43
CA LEU A 16 -22.41 11.88 -6.15
C LEU A 16 -21.31 12.77 -5.56
N THR A 17 -20.05 12.36 -5.63
CA THR A 17 -18.91 13.08 -5.05
C THR A 17 -17.76 13.18 -6.06
N THR A 18 -16.95 14.23 -5.91
CA THR A 18 -15.70 14.37 -6.65
C THR A 18 -14.68 13.37 -6.13
N VAL A 19 -13.93 12.73 -7.02
CA VAL A 19 -12.86 11.79 -6.67
C VAL A 19 -11.61 12.08 -7.48
N LEU A 20 -10.44 11.88 -6.89
CA LEU A 20 -9.18 11.80 -7.63
C LEU A 20 -8.99 10.37 -8.14
N VAL A 21 -8.71 10.22 -9.41
CA VAL A 21 -8.38 8.91 -9.99
C VAL A 21 -6.94 8.91 -10.47
N ILE A 22 -6.16 7.93 -10.01
CA ILE A 22 -4.79 7.66 -10.46
C ILE A 22 -4.68 6.20 -10.93
N GLY A 23 -3.72 5.91 -11.78
CA GLY A 23 -3.51 4.54 -12.25
C GLY A 23 -2.36 4.44 -13.25
N HIS A 24 -2.04 3.22 -13.68
CA HIS A 24 -1.05 2.94 -14.68
C HIS A 24 -1.67 2.99 -16.08
N GLU A 25 -0.97 3.54 -17.04
CA GLU A 25 -1.32 3.49 -18.45
C GLU A 25 -0.46 2.42 -19.13
N LYS A 26 -1.10 1.36 -19.59
CA LYS A 26 -0.42 0.20 -20.18
C LYS A 26 -0.47 0.19 -21.71
N GLY A 27 -1.42 0.94 -22.28
CA GLY A 27 -1.73 0.90 -23.70
C GLY A 27 -2.66 -0.28 -24.08
N HIS A 28 -3.28 -0.18 -25.24
CA HIS A 28 -4.30 -1.13 -25.73
C HIS A 28 -3.83 -1.98 -26.92
N ASP A 29 -2.78 -1.58 -27.61
CA ASP A 29 -2.13 -2.30 -28.70
C ASP A 29 -0.60 -2.34 -28.52
N THR A 30 0.12 -3.06 -29.36
CA THR A 30 1.56 -3.23 -29.26
C THR A 30 2.31 -1.90 -29.32
N THR A 31 1.90 -0.99 -30.20
CA THR A 31 2.56 0.31 -30.37
C THR A 31 2.40 1.17 -29.14
N SER A 32 1.16 1.34 -28.67
CA SER A 32 0.88 2.13 -27.47
C SER A 32 1.48 1.49 -26.21
N ARG A 33 1.56 0.17 -26.10
CA ARG A 33 2.24 -0.50 -24.99
C ARG A 33 3.74 -0.20 -24.94
N ILE A 34 4.40 -0.18 -26.09
CA ILE A 34 5.82 0.21 -26.18
C ILE A 34 5.98 1.68 -25.77
N GLU A 35 5.13 2.57 -26.27
CA GLU A 35 5.14 4.00 -25.96
C GLU A 35 4.95 4.24 -24.46
N HIS A 36 4.03 3.53 -23.81
CA HIS A 36 3.76 3.59 -22.38
C HIS A 36 4.64 2.67 -21.53
N THR A 37 5.71 2.11 -22.12
CA THR A 37 6.65 1.21 -21.41
C THR A 37 5.94 0.07 -20.68
N PHE A 38 4.91 -0.52 -21.31
CA PHE A 38 4.09 -1.62 -20.77
C PHE A 38 3.46 -1.32 -19.40
N GLY A 39 3.16 -0.06 -19.12
CA GLY A 39 2.60 0.36 -17.83
C GLY A 39 3.64 0.50 -16.71
N MET A 40 4.92 0.42 -17.02
CA MET A 40 5.99 0.61 -16.03
C MET A 40 6.29 2.10 -15.81
N PRO A 41 5.96 2.68 -14.64
CA PRO A 41 6.17 4.10 -14.41
C PRO A 41 7.65 4.43 -14.20
N ARG A 42 8.03 5.61 -14.66
CA ARG A 42 9.30 6.27 -14.35
C ARG A 42 9.15 7.16 -13.11
N PRO A 43 10.24 7.68 -12.50
CA PRO A 43 10.18 8.48 -11.28
C PRO A 43 9.20 9.65 -11.36
N GLU A 44 9.08 10.26 -12.53
CA GLU A 44 8.20 11.40 -12.79
C GLU A 44 6.70 11.03 -12.62
N GLY A 45 6.34 9.80 -13.01
CA GLY A 45 4.97 9.29 -12.82
C GLY A 45 4.59 9.18 -11.35
N TYR A 46 5.47 8.63 -10.53
CA TYR A 46 5.28 8.53 -9.08
C TYR A 46 5.20 9.91 -8.42
N ARG A 47 6.11 10.83 -8.74
CA ARG A 47 6.08 12.19 -8.21
C ARG A 47 4.82 12.95 -8.62
N LYS A 48 4.30 12.70 -9.82
CA LYS A 48 3.02 13.26 -10.25
C LYS A 48 1.86 12.70 -9.43
N ALA A 49 1.85 11.38 -9.15
CA ALA A 49 0.85 10.79 -8.27
C ALA A 49 0.89 11.41 -6.86
N GLN A 50 2.07 11.57 -6.26
CA GLN A 50 2.24 12.23 -4.96
C GLN A 50 1.65 13.64 -4.96
N ARG A 51 1.97 14.45 -5.97
CA ARG A 51 1.46 15.83 -6.07
C ARG A 51 -0.06 15.87 -6.15
N LEU A 52 -0.67 14.96 -6.94
CA LEU A 52 -2.12 14.90 -7.08
C LEU A 52 -2.81 14.38 -5.81
N MET A 53 -2.22 13.39 -5.13
CA MET A 53 -2.74 12.87 -3.88
C MET A 53 -2.71 13.92 -2.75
N LYS A 54 -1.64 14.71 -2.65
CA LYS A 54 -1.59 15.84 -1.70
C LYS A 54 -2.65 16.89 -2.02
N LEU A 55 -2.84 17.21 -3.29
CA LEU A 55 -3.91 18.10 -3.71
C LEU A 55 -5.31 17.55 -3.34
N ALA A 56 -5.51 16.25 -3.48
CA ALA A 56 -6.77 15.62 -3.06
C ALA A 56 -6.99 15.72 -1.55
N GLU A 57 -5.95 15.59 -0.74
CA GLU A 57 -6.00 15.81 0.71
C GLU A 57 -6.37 17.26 1.05
N ASP A 58 -5.73 18.23 0.40
CA ASP A 58 -5.99 19.66 0.62
C ASP A 58 -7.47 20.06 0.34
N PHE A 59 -8.15 19.31 -0.54
CA PHE A 59 -9.56 19.54 -0.90
C PHE A 59 -10.51 18.48 -0.34
N ASP A 60 -10.06 17.62 0.55
CA ASP A 60 -10.82 16.50 1.15
C ASP A 60 -11.48 15.59 0.09
N ILE A 61 -10.75 15.30 -0.98
CA ILE A 61 -11.18 14.48 -2.12
C ILE A 61 -10.70 13.04 -1.96
N PRO A 62 -11.59 12.03 -1.97
CA PRO A 62 -11.20 10.62 -1.96
C PRO A 62 -10.35 10.24 -3.19
N VAL A 63 -9.44 9.28 -2.99
CA VAL A 63 -8.54 8.77 -4.03
C VAL A 63 -8.95 7.37 -4.46
N ILE A 64 -9.06 7.15 -5.77
CA ILE A 64 -9.19 5.83 -6.38
C ILE A 64 -7.91 5.53 -7.14
N SER A 65 -7.29 4.38 -6.86
CA SER A 65 -6.04 3.96 -7.49
C SER A 65 -6.24 2.67 -8.28
N PHE A 66 -5.96 2.70 -9.58
CA PHE A 66 -5.97 1.53 -10.45
C PHE A 66 -4.56 1.01 -10.68
N VAL A 67 -4.34 -0.25 -10.34
CA VAL A 67 -3.04 -0.90 -10.48
C VAL A 67 -3.06 -1.87 -11.66
N ASP A 68 -2.21 -1.61 -12.66
CA ASP A 68 -1.93 -2.51 -13.78
C ASP A 68 -0.51 -2.25 -14.32
N THR A 69 0.48 -2.83 -13.67
CA THR A 69 1.90 -2.70 -14.04
C THR A 69 2.66 -3.98 -13.72
N PRO A 70 3.59 -4.43 -14.58
CA PRO A 70 4.52 -5.50 -14.23
C PRO A 70 5.58 -5.08 -13.22
N GLY A 71 5.74 -3.77 -12.97
CA GLY A 71 6.71 -3.23 -12.02
C GLY A 71 7.11 -1.79 -12.34
N ALA A 72 8.12 -1.30 -11.65
CA ALA A 72 8.74 -0.02 -11.94
C ALA A 72 9.68 -0.15 -13.16
N TYR A 73 9.81 0.91 -13.95
CA TYR A 73 10.71 0.90 -15.12
C TYR A 73 12.18 0.71 -14.69
N PRO A 74 12.87 -0.34 -15.19
CA PRO A 74 14.20 -0.73 -14.70
C PRO A 74 15.38 -0.06 -15.43
N GLY A 75 15.12 1.00 -16.21
CA GLY A 75 16.15 1.64 -17.02
C GLY A 75 17.10 2.51 -16.21
N VAL A 76 18.39 2.55 -16.61
CA VAL A 76 19.46 3.35 -15.97
C VAL A 76 19.03 4.81 -15.77
N GLY A 77 18.39 5.43 -16.76
CA GLY A 77 17.90 6.80 -16.63
C GLY A 77 16.82 6.99 -15.57
N ALA A 78 16.06 5.95 -15.21
CA ALA A 78 15.10 6.01 -14.10
C ALA A 78 15.84 5.91 -12.76
N GLU A 79 16.82 5.02 -12.65
CA GLU A 79 17.66 4.89 -11.45
C GLU A 79 18.40 6.21 -11.15
N GLN A 80 19.01 6.83 -12.16
CA GLN A 80 19.70 8.12 -12.02
C GLN A 80 18.80 9.25 -11.53
N ARG A 81 17.50 9.19 -11.83
CA ARG A 81 16.51 10.18 -11.40
C ARG A 81 15.76 9.78 -10.13
N GLY A 82 16.24 8.77 -9.42
CA GLY A 82 15.75 8.35 -8.11
C GLY A 82 14.47 7.52 -8.17
N GLN A 83 14.46 6.42 -8.94
CA GLN A 83 13.32 5.50 -9.05
C GLN A 83 12.88 4.96 -7.68
N SER A 84 13.83 4.43 -6.91
CA SER A 84 13.54 3.84 -5.60
C SER A 84 13.03 4.88 -4.60
N GLU A 85 13.60 6.07 -4.61
CA GLU A 85 13.14 7.20 -3.77
C GLU A 85 11.71 7.61 -4.13
N ALA A 86 11.41 7.73 -5.44
CA ALA A 86 10.08 8.13 -5.90
C ALA A 86 9.02 7.09 -5.49
N ILE A 87 9.32 5.80 -5.57
CA ILE A 87 8.46 4.70 -5.10
C ILE A 87 8.23 4.82 -3.58
N ALA A 88 9.30 4.90 -2.79
CA ALA A 88 9.23 4.97 -1.34
C ALA A 88 8.42 6.19 -0.86
N LYS A 89 8.67 7.36 -1.45
CA LYS A 89 7.93 8.60 -1.13
C LYS A 89 6.47 8.56 -1.55
N THR A 90 6.12 7.81 -2.60
CA THR A 90 4.71 7.64 -3.00
C THR A 90 3.98 6.73 -2.02
N THR A 91 4.61 5.64 -1.58
CA THR A 91 4.08 4.76 -0.53
C THR A 91 3.90 5.52 0.78
N GLU A 92 4.90 6.31 1.19
CA GLU A 92 4.81 7.18 2.38
C GLU A 92 3.66 8.19 2.25
N CYS A 93 3.49 8.80 1.08
CA CYS A 93 2.38 9.69 0.80
C CYS A 93 1.04 8.98 0.98
N CYS A 94 0.83 7.81 0.36
CA CYS A 94 -0.38 7.02 0.56
C CYS A 94 -0.65 6.74 2.05
N LEU A 95 0.37 6.34 2.82
CA LEU A 95 0.24 6.04 4.26
C LEU A 95 -0.07 7.27 5.12
N SER A 96 0.23 8.47 4.64
CA SER A 96 0.08 9.71 5.40
C SER A 96 -1.23 10.45 5.15
N LEU A 97 -1.92 10.20 4.03
CA LEU A 97 -3.14 10.91 3.65
C LEU A 97 -4.29 10.72 4.63
N GLY A 98 -5.00 11.80 4.95
CA GLY A 98 -6.22 11.80 5.77
C GLY A 98 -7.50 11.55 4.97
N VAL A 99 -7.44 11.29 3.67
CA VAL A 99 -8.61 11.00 2.83
C VAL A 99 -8.75 9.51 2.53
N PRO A 100 -9.97 9.03 2.18
CA PRO A 100 -10.18 7.66 1.73
C PRO A 100 -9.33 7.30 0.51
N ILE A 101 -8.71 6.12 0.51
CA ILE A 101 -8.02 5.55 -0.64
C ILE A 101 -8.57 4.17 -0.93
N VAL A 102 -9.21 3.99 -2.08
CA VAL A 102 -9.64 2.69 -2.59
C VAL A 102 -8.74 2.27 -3.74
N VAL A 103 -8.11 1.11 -3.62
CA VAL A 103 -7.23 0.53 -4.64
C VAL A 103 -7.94 -0.58 -5.36
N VAL A 104 -7.78 -0.68 -6.67
CA VAL A 104 -8.27 -1.79 -7.48
C VAL A 104 -7.13 -2.33 -8.33
N ILE A 105 -6.76 -3.59 -8.12
CA ILE A 105 -5.81 -4.31 -8.97
C ILE A 105 -6.61 -4.90 -10.14
N ILE A 106 -6.38 -4.36 -11.34
CA ILE A 106 -7.20 -4.68 -12.53
C ILE A 106 -6.50 -5.59 -13.54
N GLY A 107 -5.23 -5.94 -13.29
CA GLY A 107 -4.45 -6.80 -14.16
C GLY A 107 -3.20 -7.25 -13.43
N GLU A 108 -2.06 -6.65 -13.70
CA GLU A 108 -0.79 -6.99 -13.05
C GLU A 108 -0.50 -6.01 -11.91
N GLY A 109 -0.37 -6.54 -10.68
CA GLY A 109 0.14 -5.81 -9.53
C GLY A 109 1.59 -6.17 -9.28
N GLY A 110 2.53 -5.62 -10.08
CA GLY A 110 3.95 -6.00 -10.04
C GLY A 110 4.80 -5.14 -9.11
N SER A 111 5.46 -5.78 -8.14
CA SER A 111 6.59 -5.25 -7.37
C SER A 111 6.34 -3.85 -6.77
N GLY A 112 7.42 -3.07 -6.60
CA GLY A 112 7.37 -1.68 -6.09
C GLY A 112 6.52 -0.74 -6.94
N GLY A 113 6.37 -1.03 -8.24
CA GLY A 113 5.48 -0.27 -9.12
C GLY A 113 4.03 -0.28 -8.66
N ALA A 114 3.55 -1.47 -8.30
CA ALA A 114 2.20 -1.65 -7.79
C ALA A 114 2.05 -1.09 -6.37
N VAL A 115 2.98 -1.41 -5.46
CA VAL A 115 2.92 -0.99 -4.05
C VAL A 115 2.90 0.53 -3.91
N ALA A 116 3.61 1.26 -4.78
CA ALA A 116 3.72 2.71 -4.72
C ALA A 116 2.36 3.43 -4.68
N ILE A 117 1.39 2.97 -5.47
CA ILE A 117 0.02 3.52 -5.50
C ILE A 117 -1.03 2.51 -5.01
N GLY A 118 -0.59 1.32 -4.60
CA GLY A 118 -1.44 0.22 -4.12
C GLY A 118 -1.71 0.24 -2.62
N THR A 119 -1.20 1.25 -1.90
CA THR A 119 -1.28 1.34 -0.44
C THR A 119 -2.54 2.11 -0.01
N GLY A 120 -3.69 1.44 0.03
CA GLY A 120 -5.01 2.02 0.33
C GLY A 120 -5.64 1.59 1.66
N ASN A 121 -6.78 2.21 1.99
CA ASN A 121 -7.65 1.76 3.09
C ASN A 121 -8.31 0.44 2.75
N THR A 122 -8.74 0.32 1.49
CA THR A 122 -9.31 -0.91 0.92
C THR A 122 -8.56 -1.26 -0.36
N VAL A 123 -8.22 -2.53 -0.52
CA VAL A 123 -7.58 -3.08 -1.71
C VAL A 123 -8.49 -4.14 -2.31
N LEU A 124 -9.02 -3.84 -3.47
CA LEU A 124 -9.87 -4.71 -4.28
C LEU A 124 -9.02 -5.33 -5.40
N MET A 125 -9.39 -6.50 -5.88
CA MET A 125 -8.65 -7.18 -6.94
C MET A 125 -9.62 -7.91 -7.87
N LEU A 126 -9.43 -7.80 -9.17
CA LEU A 126 -10.18 -8.60 -10.14
C LEU A 126 -9.77 -10.08 -10.01
N GLU A 127 -10.73 -10.97 -10.26
CA GLU A 127 -10.59 -12.42 -10.07
C GLU A 127 -9.39 -13.03 -10.81
N ASN A 128 -9.12 -12.58 -12.04
CA ASN A 128 -8.04 -13.09 -12.87
C ASN A 128 -6.78 -12.21 -12.83
N SER A 129 -6.72 -11.20 -11.96
CA SER A 129 -5.54 -10.37 -11.75
C SER A 129 -4.47 -11.11 -10.93
N ILE A 130 -3.24 -10.64 -11.00
CA ILE A 130 -2.13 -11.14 -10.19
C ILE A 130 -1.52 -10.02 -9.34
N TYR A 131 -1.04 -10.38 -8.14
CA TYR A 131 -0.31 -9.46 -7.29
C TYR A 131 0.94 -10.13 -6.74
N SER A 132 2.12 -9.64 -7.10
CA SER A 132 3.38 -10.31 -6.78
C SER A 132 4.54 -9.33 -6.66
N VAL A 133 5.51 -9.67 -5.82
CA VAL A 133 6.76 -8.92 -5.66
C VAL A 133 7.68 -9.06 -6.87
N ILE A 134 7.59 -10.16 -7.63
CA ILE A 134 8.45 -10.48 -8.76
C ILE A 134 7.70 -11.42 -9.71
N SER A 135 8.09 -11.46 -10.99
CA SER A 135 7.57 -12.46 -11.93
C SER A 135 8.04 -13.88 -11.57
N PRO A 136 7.28 -14.92 -11.93
CA PRO A 136 7.72 -16.31 -11.73
C PRO A 136 9.07 -16.64 -12.36
N GLU A 137 9.37 -16.07 -13.54
CA GLU A 137 10.66 -16.23 -14.23
C GLU A 137 11.80 -15.59 -13.44
N GLY A 138 11.58 -14.36 -12.94
CA GLY A 138 12.55 -13.67 -12.07
C GLY A 138 12.78 -14.44 -10.77
N CYS A 139 11.71 -14.94 -10.16
CA CYS A 139 11.77 -15.75 -8.95
C CYS A 139 12.58 -17.05 -9.16
N SER A 140 12.28 -17.79 -10.25
CA SER A 140 12.99 -19.02 -10.57
C SER A 140 14.49 -18.78 -10.83
N SER A 141 14.81 -17.72 -11.55
CA SER A 141 16.20 -17.34 -11.83
C SER A 141 16.99 -17.00 -10.56
N ILE A 142 16.36 -16.32 -9.58
CA ILE A 142 17.04 -15.92 -8.34
C ILE A 142 17.16 -17.08 -7.37
N LEU A 143 16.07 -17.83 -7.12
CA LEU A 143 16.03 -18.86 -6.06
C LEU A 143 16.64 -20.18 -6.50
N TRP A 144 16.37 -20.60 -7.73
CA TRP A 144 16.86 -21.90 -8.23
C TRP A 144 18.00 -21.77 -9.25
N LYS A 145 18.25 -20.56 -9.78
CA LYS A 145 19.19 -20.33 -10.90
C LYS A 145 18.87 -21.18 -12.13
N ASP A 146 17.58 -21.50 -12.30
CA ASP A 146 17.07 -22.41 -13.32
C ASP A 146 15.69 -21.92 -13.80
N ASN A 147 15.62 -21.42 -15.03
CA ASN A 147 14.38 -20.90 -15.62
C ASN A 147 13.34 -21.98 -15.92
N SER A 148 13.72 -23.28 -15.91
CA SER A 148 12.75 -24.36 -16.06
C SER A 148 11.82 -24.50 -14.85
N LYS A 149 12.16 -23.89 -13.71
CA LYS A 149 11.41 -23.88 -12.45
C LYS A 149 10.34 -22.77 -12.33
N THR A 150 9.95 -22.16 -13.45
CA THR A 150 8.96 -21.07 -13.47
C THR A 150 7.60 -21.50 -12.93
N VAL A 151 7.16 -22.74 -13.20
CA VAL A 151 5.86 -23.23 -12.70
C VAL A 151 5.88 -23.43 -11.19
N GLU A 152 6.96 -24.00 -10.66
CA GLU A 152 7.16 -24.15 -9.21
C GLU A 152 7.25 -22.79 -8.53
N ALA A 153 7.94 -21.83 -9.16
CA ALA A 153 8.01 -20.45 -8.68
C ALA A 153 6.63 -19.78 -8.63
N ALA A 154 5.82 -19.91 -9.67
CA ALA A 154 4.46 -19.37 -9.71
C ALA A 154 3.60 -19.94 -8.58
N SER A 155 3.67 -21.25 -8.36
CA SER A 155 2.94 -21.93 -7.29
C SER A 155 3.40 -21.49 -5.89
N ALA A 156 4.70 -21.21 -5.71
CA ALA A 156 5.26 -20.78 -4.45
C ALA A 156 4.95 -19.31 -4.12
N LEU A 157 4.87 -18.45 -5.15
CA LEU A 157 4.59 -17.03 -5.01
C LEU A 157 3.16 -16.72 -4.56
N LYS A 158 2.21 -17.65 -4.79
CA LYS A 158 0.80 -17.49 -4.40
C LYS A 158 0.22 -16.14 -4.85
N LEU A 159 0.32 -15.86 -6.14
CA LEU A 159 0.06 -14.55 -6.73
C LEU A 159 -1.40 -14.30 -7.14
N THR A 160 -2.30 -15.28 -6.99
CA THR A 160 -3.71 -15.18 -7.40
C THR A 160 -4.54 -14.35 -6.42
N ALA A 161 -5.70 -13.88 -6.87
CA ALA A 161 -6.63 -13.13 -6.03
C ALA A 161 -7.08 -13.95 -4.80
N ASP A 162 -7.34 -15.25 -4.97
CA ASP A 162 -7.68 -16.15 -3.87
C ASP A 162 -6.55 -16.30 -2.85
N ASP A 163 -5.31 -16.37 -3.32
CA ASP A 163 -4.16 -16.45 -2.43
C ASP A 163 -3.96 -15.16 -1.65
N MET A 164 -4.09 -13.99 -2.33
CA MET A 164 -3.96 -12.68 -1.70
C MET A 164 -5.05 -12.42 -0.65
N LEU A 165 -6.28 -12.89 -0.92
CA LEU A 165 -7.37 -12.79 0.04
C LEU A 165 -7.11 -13.66 1.30
N LYS A 166 -6.60 -14.89 1.12
CA LYS A 166 -6.27 -15.82 2.24
C LYS A 166 -5.18 -15.30 3.18
N ILE A 167 -4.29 -14.45 2.68
CA ILE A 167 -3.19 -13.86 3.48
C ILE A 167 -3.46 -12.41 3.88
N ASP A 168 -4.69 -11.94 3.76
CA ASP A 168 -5.16 -10.60 4.16
C ASP A 168 -4.42 -9.43 3.48
N VAL A 169 -3.89 -9.65 2.26
CA VAL A 169 -3.26 -8.59 1.46
C VAL A 169 -4.30 -7.76 0.72
N ILE A 170 -5.39 -8.40 0.27
CA ILE A 170 -6.56 -7.74 -0.32
C ILE A 170 -7.80 -7.96 0.52
N ASP A 171 -8.81 -7.08 0.36
CA ASP A 171 -10.04 -7.13 1.15
C ASP A 171 -11.18 -7.84 0.43
N LYS A 172 -11.21 -7.77 -0.90
CA LYS A 172 -12.33 -8.32 -1.69
C LYS A 172 -11.88 -8.66 -3.10
N ILE A 173 -12.36 -9.79 -3.59
CA ILE A 173 -12.25 -10.17 -5.01
C ILE A 173 -13.49 -9.64 -5.74
N ILE A 174 -13.28 -8.99 -6.88
CA ILE A 174 -14.34 -8.59 -7.81
C ILE A 174 -14.43 -9.67 -8.88
N PRO A 175 -15.57 -10.38 -8.98
CA PRO A 175 -15.73 -11.43 -9.97
C PRO A 175 -15.69 -10.87 -11.40
N GLU A 176 -15.15 -11.64 -12.31
CA GLU A 176 -15.12 -11.29 -13.72
C GLU A 176 -16.15 -12.07 -14.54
N PRO A 177 -16.62 -11.52 -15.65
CA PRO A 177 -17.42 -12.26 -16.61
C PRO A 177 -16.72 -13.54 -17.06
N ILE A 178 -17.49 -14.57 -17.40
CA ILE A 178 -16.94 -15.83 -17.92
C ILE A 178 -16.02 -15.56 -19.12
N GLY A 179 -14.77 -16.00 -19.00
CA GLY A 179 -13.72 -15.78 -19.99
C GLY A 179 -12.94 -14.47 -19.81
N GLY A 180 -13.17 -13.73 -18.71
CA GLY A 180 -12.41 -12.54 -18.30
C GLY A 180 -13.10 -11.22 -18.65
N ALA A 181 -12.59 -10.14 -18.06
CA ALA A 181 -13.15 -8.78 -18.16
C ALA A 181 -13.31 -8.30 -19.61
N HIS A 182 -12.41 -8.69 -20.52
CA HIS A 182 -12.44 -8.31 -21.94
C HIS A 182 -13.63 -8.88 -22.71
N ARG A 183 -14.26 -9.96 -22.23
CA ARG A 183 -15.43 -10.58 -22.85
C ARG A 183 -16.70 -9.78 -22.63
N ASN A 184 -16.81 -9.10 -21.50
CA ASN A 184 -17.92 -8.20 -21.21
C ASN A 184 -17.43 -7.00 -20.40
N GLN A 185 -16.83 -6.04 -21.10
CA GLN A 185 -16.25 -4.85 -20.50
C GLN A 185 -17.26 -4.02 -19.71
N HIS A 186 -18.51 -3.91 -20.22
CA HIS A 186 -19.57 -3.18 -19.52
C HIS A 186 -19.87 -3.76 -18.13
N LYS A 187 -20.02 -5.09 -18.05
CA LYS A 187 -20.29 -5.78 -16.80
C LYS A 187 -19.10 -5.64 -15.83
N ALA A 188 -17.88 -5.87 -16.31
CA ALA A 188 -16.68 -5.74 -15.50
C ALA A 188 -16.52 -4.32 -14.93
N ILE A 189 -16.73 -3.28 -15.74
CA ILE A 189 -16.64 -1.89 -15.32
C ILE A 189 -17.73 -1.54 -14.31
N GLN A 190 -18.96 -2.06 -14.52
CA GLN A 190 -20.05 -1.84 -13.58
C GLN A 190 -19.73 -2.49 -12.22
N ASP A 191 -19.28 -3.74 -12.19
CA ASP A 191 -18.95 -4.47 -10.96
C ASP A 191 -17.81 -3.78 -10.18
N VAL A 192 -16.79 -3.27 -10.89
CA VAL A 192 -15.72 -2.46 -10.31
C VAL A 192 -16.29 -1.16 -9.75
N GLY A 193 -17.14 -0.47 -10.49
CA GLY A 193 -17.77 0.78 -10.05
C GLY A 193 -18.61 0.61 -8.78
N ASP A 194 -19.45 -0.43 -8.76
CA ASP A 194 -20.31 -0.75 -7.62
C ASP A 194 -19.46 -1.11 -6.38
N ALA A 195 -18.38 -1.88 -6.56
CA ALA A 195 -17.45 -2.20 -5.46
C ALA A 195 -16.71 -0.97 -4.91
N ILE A 196 -16.28 -0.05 -5.77
CA ILE A 196 -15.66 1.22 -5.36
C ILE A 196 -16.67 2.08 -4.60
N GLU A 197 -17.90 2.22 -5.09
CA GLU A 197 -18.95 3.02 -4.47
C GLU A 197 -19.29 2.51 -3.05
N GLU A 198 -19.44 1.19 -2.91
CA GLU A 198 -19.68 0.54 -1.60
C GLU A 198 -18.59 0.92 -0.59
N ASN A 199 -17.33 0.79 -0.97
CA ASN A 199 -16.19 1.07 -0.10
C ASN A 199 -16.01 2.56 0.19
N LEU A 200 -16.20 3.42 -0.80
CA LEU A 200 -16.13 4.88 -0.58
C LEU A 200 -17.21 5.36 0.38
N LYS A 201 -18.45 4.87 0.24
CA LYS A 201 -19.53 5.21 1.18
C LYS A 201 -19.19 4.85 2.63
N PHE A 202 -18.57 3.70 2.83
CA PHE A 202 -18.13 3.28 4.16
C PHE A 202 -17.00 4.15 4.71
N LEU A 203 -15.98 4.42 3.90
CA LEU A 203 -14.79 5.18 4.30
C LEU A 203 -15.08 6.67 4.49
N SER A 204 -15.94 7.27 3.68
CA SER A 204 -16.26 8.71 3.74
C SER A 204 -16.98 9.13 5.02
N ASN A 205 -17.48 8.19 5.81
CA ASN A 205 -18.07 8.46 7.11
C ASN A 205 -17.05 8.49 8.26
N GLN A 206 -15.77 8.27 7.98
CA GLN A 206 -14.70 8.22 8.97
C GLN A 206 -13.88 9.52 8.99
N HIS A 207 -13.32 9.87 10.15
CA HIS A 207 -12.42 11.00 10.25
C HIS A 207 -11.05 10.72 9.61
N GLY A 208 -10.42 11.73 9.04
CA GLY A 208 -9.15 11.61 8.32
C GLY A 208 -8.03 10.97 9.15
N ASN A 209 -7.92 11.29 10.44
CA ASN A 209 -6.94 10.66 11.33
C ASN A 209 -7.21 9.16 11.54
N ASP A 210 -8.47 8.75 11.63
CA ASP A 210 -8.84 7.35 11.80
C ASP A 210 -8.56 6.56 10.52
N LEU A 211 -8.86 7.14 9.35
CA LEU A 211 -8.50 6.58 8.04
C LEU A 211 -7.00 6.35 7.90
N LYS A 212 -6.20 7.34 8.28
CA LYS A 212 -4.75 7.26 8.27
C LYS A 212 -4.24 6.17 9.21
N HIS A 213 -4.69 6.15 10.46
CA HIS A 213 -4.28 5.14 11.45
C HIS A 213 -4.71 3.73 11.04
N ALA A 214 -5.95 3.55 10.61
CA ALA A 214 -6.46 2.26 10.14
C ALA A 214 -5.62 1.73 8.95
N ARG A 215 -5.26 2.62 8.00
CA ARG A 215 -4.40 2.26 6.88
C ARG A 215 -3.00 1.85 7.33
N GLN A 216 -2.37 2.61 8.22
CA GLN A 216 -1.04 2.29 8.74
C GLN A 216 -1.05 0.95 9.49
N GLU A 217 -2.03 0.73 10.38
CA GLU A 217 -2.15 -0.50 11.14
C GLU A 217 -2.39 -1.71 10.23
N ARG A 218 -3.22 -1.58 9.20
CA ARG A 218 -3.45 -2.63 8.20
C ARG A 218 -2.12 -3.18 7.63
N TYR A 219 -1.23 -2.31 7.16
CA TYR A 219 0.05 -2.74 6.58
C TYR A 219 1.03 -3.27 7.63
N LEU A 220 0.95 -2.81 8.86
CA LEU A 220 1.73 -3.36 9.97
C LEU A 220 1.24 -4.75 10.42
N GLN A 221 -0.01 -5.12 10.12
CA GLN A 221 -0.57 -6.43 10.42
C GLN A 221 -0.20 -7.50 9.39
N ILE A 222 0.13 -7.12 8.15
CA ILE A 222 0.50 -8.06 7.10
C ILE A 222 1.70 -8.92 7.57
N GLY A 223 1.52 -10.25 7.52
CA GLY A 223 2.52 -11.23 7.97
C GLY A 223 2.57 -11.48 9.47
N ARG A 224 1.78 -10.77 10.30
CA ARG A 224 1.66 -11.06 11.74
C ARG A 224 0.64 -12.16 12.05
N SER A 225 -0.40 -12.29 11.22
CA SER A 225 -1.47 -13.28 11.38
C SER A 225 -1.16 -14.53 10.55
N GLY A 226 -0.69 -15.60 11.15
CA GLY A 226 -0.90 -16.95 10.73
C GLY A 226 0.22 -17.71 10.02
N LEU A 227 0.80 -17.30 8.90
CA LEU A 227 1.78 -18.12 8.18
C LEU A 227 3.21 -18.07 8.75
N PHE A 228 3.49 -17.08 9.57
CA PHE A 228 4.81 -16.86 10.18
C PHE A 228 4.83 -16.99 11.71
N SER A 229 3.69 -17.18 12.38
CA SER A 229 3.65 -17.25 13.84
C SER A 229 4.52 -18.38 14.39
N ASP A 230 4.45 -19.57 13.81
CA ASP A 230 5.24 -20.73 14.25
C ASP A 230 6.71 -20.68 13.80
N LYS A 231 6.96 -20.12 12.59
CA LYS A 231 8.33 -19.98 12.07
C LYS A 231 9.06 -18.78 12.62
N THR A 232 8.34 -17.71 13.01
CA THR A 232 8.94 -16.53 13.63
C THR A 232 9.48 -16.87 15.03
N THR A 233 8.80 -17.76 15.75
CA THR A 233 9.29 -18.28 17.04
C THR A 233 10.60 -19.08 16.83
N ALA A 234 10.65 -19.91 15.81
CA ALA A 234 11.86 -20.68 15.47
C ALA A 234 12.99 -19.78 14.93
N ALA A 235 12.69 -18.80 14.07
CA ALA A 235 13.68 -17.84 13.57
C ALA A 235 14.21 -16.92 14.67
N ASN A 236 13.36 -16.46 15.58
CA ASN A 236 13.79 -15.65 16.72
C ASN A 236 14.62 -16.48 17.70
N SER A 237 14.33 -17.78 17.90
CA SER A 237 15.16 -18.66 18.72
C SER A 237 16.57 -18.85 18.12
N VAL A 238 16.67 -19.01 16.80
CA VAL A 238 17.95 -19.11 16.09
C VAL A 238 18.73 -17.80 16.12
N LEU A 239 18.05 -16.66 16.01
CA LEU A 239 18.67 -15.33 16.13
C LEU A 239 19.14 -15.06 17.56
N ASP A 240 18.35 -15.40 18.58
CA ASP A 240 18.69 -15.27 19.98
C ASP A 240 19.90 -16.20 20.36
N GLU A 241 19.98 -17.38 19.74
CA GLU A 241 21.10 -18.29 19.93
C GLU A 241 22.39 -17.79 19.25
N LYS A 242 22.28 -17.21 18.04
CA LYS A 242 23.42 -16.75 17.24
C LYS A 242 23.94 -15.37 17.63
N PHE A 243 23.09 -14.46 18.14
CA PHE A 243 23.42 -13.07 18.47
C PHE A 243 23.23 -12.70 19.94
N GLY A 244 22.84 -13.64 20.78
CA GLY A 244 22.50 -13.43 22.19
C GLY A 244 21.19 -12.68 22.37
N LYS A 245 20.49 -12.93 23.46
CA LYS A 245 19.22 -12.25 23.77
C LYS A 245 19.42 -10.74 23.80
N VAL A 246 18.87 -10.03 22.80
CA VAL A 246 18.80 -8.57 22.82
C VAL A 246 17.95 -8.18 24.02
N LYS A 247 18.62 -7.72 25.10
CA LYS A 247 17.93 -7.20 26.27
C LYS A 247 17.04 -6.05 25.82
N LYS A 248 15.73 -6.27 25.79
CA LYS A 248 14.74 -5.19 25.67
C LYS A 248 15.06 -4.19 26.79
N ARG A 249 15.68 -3.06 26.46
CA ARG A 249 15.83 -1.94 27.38
C ARG A 249 14.44 -1.52 27.80
N LYS A 250 14.04 -1.89 29.03
CA LYS A 250 12.84 -1.35 29.66
C LYS A 250 13.04 0.16 29.77
N ASN A 251 12.34 0.94 28.97
CA ASN A 251 12.24 2.41 29.10
C ASN A 251 11.49 2.85 30.38
N LEU A 252 11.61 2.06 31.45
CA LEU A 252 10.89 2.29 32.71
C LEU A 252 11.58 3.32 33.63
N LYS A 253 12.86 3.64 33.38
CA LYS A 253 13.60 4.53 34.28
C LYS A 253 13.46 6.03 33.98
N LEU A 254 13.24 6.41 32.71
CA LEU A 254 13.19 7.84 32.36
C LEU A 254 11.91 8.52 32.86
N SER A 255 10.75 7.85 32.78
CA SER A 255 9.49 8.39 33.30
C SER A 255 9.47 8.56 34.82
N LEU A 256 10.10 7.66 35.58
CA LEU A 256 10.18 7.76 37.02
C LEU A 256 11.15 8.88 37.47
N ILE A 257 12.28 9.02 36.80
CA ILE A 257 13.26 10.08 37.08
C ILE A 257 12.68 11.47 36.77
N VAL A 258 11.97 11.61 35.65
CA VAL A 258 11.30 12.88 35.29
C VAL A 258 10.21 13.23 36.30
N LYS A 259 9.39 12.27 36.75
CA LYS A 259 8.40 12.51 37.81
C LYS A 259 9.01 12.88 39.15
N LEU A 260 10.13 12.26 39.53
CA LEU A 260 10.85 12.57 40.76
C LEU A 260 11.48 13.99 40.72
N LEU A 261 12.08 14.36 39.60
CA LEU A 261 12.61 15.72 39.40
C LEU A 261 11.51 16.78 39.43
N PHE A 262 10.34 16.50 38.82
CA PHE A 262 9.20 17.42 38.84
C PHE A 262 8.61 17.59 40.25
N SER A 263 8.55 16.52 41.08
CA SER A 263 8.07 16.63 42.46
C SER A 263 9.07 17.40 43.36
N LEU A 264 10.38 17.24 43.19
CA LEU A 264 11.40 17.97 43.90
C LEU A 264 11.39 19.47 43.59
N THR A 265 11.14 19.87 42.34
CA THR A 265 11.02 21.29 41.96
C THR A 265 9.77 21.94 42.56
N ILE A 266 8.66 21.23 42.64
CA ILE A 266 7.43 21.73 43.27
C ILE A 266 7.65 21.90 44.79
N ILE A 267 8.28 20.95 45.47
CA ILE A 267 8.57 21.04 46.88
C ILE A 267 9.50 22.22 47.16
N ALA A 268 10.56 22.45 46.36
CA ALA A 268 11.48 23.59 46.50
C ALA A 268 10.76 24.93 46.28
N LEU A 269 9.81 25.03 45.37
CA LEU A 269 9.01 26.23 45.14
C LEU A 269 8.07 26.52 46.31
N ILE A 270 7.41 25.50 46.88
CA ILE A 270 6.52 25.65 48.04
C ILE A 270 7.31 26.06 49.27
N THR A 271 8.49 25.46 49.56
CA THR A 271 9.32 25.82 50.67
C THR A 271 9.91 27.22 50.55
N GLY A 272 10.31 27.63 49.33
CA GLY A 272 10.77 28.98 49.03
C GLY A 272 9.68 30.04 49.26
N PHE A 273 8.46 29.75 48.82
CA PHE A 273 7.29 30.60 49.01
C PHE A 273 6.91 30.75 50.50
N LEU A 274 6.92 29.67 51.27
CA LEU A 274 6.66 29.69 52.71
C LEU A 274 7.74 30.50 53.49
N LEU A 275 9.03 30.35 53.16
CA LEU A 275 10.10 31.12 53.73
C LEU A 275 10.06 32.62 53.39
N TYR A 276 9.53 32.98 52.23
CA TYR A 276 9.34 34.37 51.83
C TYR A 276 8.14 35.04 52.56
N PHE A 277 7.07 34.27 52.83
CA PHE A 277 5.83 34.79 53.42
C PHE A 277 5.87 34.87 54.96
N PHE A 278 6.77 34.10 55.61
CA PHE A 278 6.94 34.08 57.08
C PHE A 278 8.20 34.82 57.54
N ARG A 279 8.80 35.62 56.67
CA ARG A 279 9.88 36.54 56.99
C ARG A 279 9.37 37.98 56.90
#